data_e0e0ed04e139e5cb6475cc541710bfd4
#
_entry.id   e0e0ed04e139e5cb6475cc541710bfd4
#
_cell.length_a   1.000
_cell.length_b   1.000
_cell.length_c   1.000
_cell.angle_alpha   90.00
_cell.angle_beta   90.00
_cell.angle_gamma   90.00
#
_symmetry.space_group_name_H-M   'P 1'
#
loop_
_entity.id
_entity.type
_entity.pdbx_description
1 polymer ?
#
loop_
_entity_poly.entity_id
_entity_poly.type
_entity_poly.pdbx_seq_one_letter_code
_entity_poly.pdbx_strand_id
1 'polypeptide(L)'
;QRHSADSQQNKSKNFHSDNPGETRMSGGGVTYYLEQAREKSNARLIIIDPRYTDTGAGREDEWIPIRPGTDAALVSALAWVMITEDLVDQPFLDKYCVGYDEKTLPEGAPANGHYKAYILGQGKDGIAKTPDWAATITGIPQARIVQLAREIASAKPAYISQGWGPQRHANGELVSRAISMLAILTGNVGINGGNTGAREGSYSLPFERMPT
;
A
#
# COMPACT_ATOMS: atom_id res chain seq x y z
N GLN A 1 5.39 20.04 -34.86
CA GLN A 1 6.24 18.90 -34.47
C GLN A 1 6.92 19.18 -33.14
N ARG A 2 6.22 19.09 -32.05
CA ARG A 2 6.73 18.97 -30.68
C ARG A 2 5.62 18.33 -29.83
N HIS A 3 5.46 17.04 -29.94
CA HIS A 3 4.66 16.26 -29.00
C HIS A 3 5.26 14.87 -28.98
N SER A 4 5.97 14.54 -27.93
CA SER A 4 6.16 13.18 -27.43
C SER A 4 7.38 13.06 -26.51
N ALA A 5 7.39 13.75 -25.39
CA ALA A 5 8.44 13.52 -24.38
C ALA A 5 7.93 13.53 -22.94
N ASP A 6 6.61 13.53 -22.69
CA ASP A 6 6.13 13.75 -21.31
C ASP A 6 5.09 12.73 -20.82
N SER A 7 5.16 11.49 -21.28
CA SER A 7 4.30 10.43 -20.74
C SER A 7 5.09 9.19 -20.27
N GLN A 8 6.26 9.35 -19.69
CA GLN A 8 6.78 8.32 -18.81
C GLN A 8 6.04 8.44 -17.47
N GLN A 9 4.82 7.93 -17.44
CA GLN A 9 4.06 7.76 -16.23
C GLN A 9 4.89 6.94 -15.24
N ASN A 10 5.20 7.55 -14.12
CA ASN A 10 5.97 6.97 -13.04
C ASN A 10 5.15 5.81 -12.44
N LYS A 11 5.33 4.60 -12.94
CA LYS A 11 4.66 3.39 -12.45
C LYS A 11 5.47 2.86 -11.29
N SER A 12 4.88 2.74 -10.11
CA SER A 12 5.55 2.11 -8.98
C SER A 12 4.80 0.88 -8.48
N LYS A 13 5.55 -0.12 -8.03
CA LYS A 13 5.04 -1.30 -7.33
C LYS A 13 5.67 -1.33 -5.95
N ASN A 14 4.83 -1.36 -4.93
CA ASN A 14 5.27 -1.42 -3.54
C ASN A 14 4.81 -2.74 -2.92
N PHE A 15 5.73 -3.49 -2.34
CA PHE A 15 5.44 -4.76 -1.66
C PHE A 15 5.72 -4.63 -0.18
N HIS A 16 4.72 -4.94 0.64
CA HIS A 16 4.86 -5.05 2.09
C HIS A 16 4.91 -6.52 2.50
N SER A 17 6.08 -6.99 2.95
CA SER A 17 6.29 -8.35 3.47
C SER A 17 5.66 -9.45 2.60
N ASP A 18 5.68 -9.25 1.29
CA ASP A 18 5.25 -10.22 0.29
C ASP A 18 6.49 -10.83 -0.36
N ASN A 19 6.69 -12.13 -0.16
CA ASN A 19 7.90 -12.85 -0.54
C ASN A 19 7.63 -13.96 -1.57
N PRO A 20 7.13 -13.65 -2.77
CA PRO A 20 6.85 -14.67 -3.78
C PRO A 20 8.09 -15.43 -4.23
N GLY A 21 9.28 -14.82 -4.14
CA GLY A 21 10.55 -15.47 -4.49
C GLY A 21 10.95 -16.60 -3.54
N GLU A 22 10.66 -16.45 -2.24
CA GLU A 22 10.97 -17.46 -1.22
C GLU A 22 9.82 -18.42 -0.99
N THR A 23 8.60 -17.91 -0.80
CA THR A 23 7.45 -18.73 -0.41
C THR A 23 6.92 -19.57 -1.56
N ARG A 24 7.08 -19.12 -2.79
CA ARG A 24 6.66 -19.78 -4.02
C ARG A 24 5.22 -20.31 -3.97
N MET A 25 4.39 -19.70 -3.17
CA MET A 25 2.95 -20.02 -3.11
C MET A 25 2.33 -19.78 -4.48
N SER A 26 1.23 -20.42 -4.76
CA SER A 26 0.53 -20.28 -6.05
C SER A 26 1.31 -20.79 -7.26
N GLY A 27 2.05 -21.88 -7.09
CA GLY A 27 2.69 -22.60 -8.21
C GLY A 27 4.07 -22.06 -8.63
N GLY A 28 4.66 -21.11 -7.86
CA GLY A 28 6.04 -20.69 -8.03
C GLY A 28 6.35 -19.77 -9.21
N GLY A 29 5.37 -19.44 -10.05
CA GLY A 29 5.58 -18.60 -11.23
C GLY A 29 5.48 -17.10 -10.99
N VAL A 30 5.06 -16.66 -9.80
CA VAL A 30 4.75 -15.25 -9.53
C VAL A 30 5.96 -14.35 -9.75
N THR A 31 7.14 -14.75 -9.29
CA THR A 31 8.36 -13.96 -9.46
C THR A 31 8.73 -13.80 -10.93
N TYR A 32 8.62 -14.85 -11.73
CA TYR A 32 8.88 -14.82 -13.16
C TYR A 32 7.94 -13.85 -13.89
N TYR A 33 6.64 -13.93 -13.61
CA TYR A 33 5.67 -13.02 -14.22
C TYR A 33 5.82 -11.58 -13.73
N LEU A 34 6.25 -11.38 -12.48
CA LEU A 34 6.58 -10.07 -11.95
C LEU A 34 7.73 -9.43 -12.72
N GLU A 35 8.82 -10.18 -12.96
CA GLU A 35 9.96 -9.70 -13.73
C GLU A 35 9.58 -9.38 -15.18
N GLN A 36 8.84 -10.26 -15.84
CA GLN A 36 8.35 -10.00 -17.20
C GLN A 36 7.46 -8.73 -17.26
N ALA A 37 6.58 -8.57 -16.28
CA ALA A 37 5.73 -7.39 -16.22
C ALA A 37 6.55 -6.11 -15.98
N ARG A 38 7.60 -6.21 -15.18
CA ARG A 38 8.51 -5.12 -14.89
C ARG A 38 9.33 -4.71 -16.12
N GLU A 39 9.95 -5.65 -16.81
CA GLU A 39 10.67 -5.41 -18.06
C GLU A 39 9.80 -4.70 -19.10
N LYS A 40 8.55 -5.16 -19.26
CA LYS A 40 7.60 -4.57 -20.22
C LYS A 40 7.08 -3.20 -19.82
N SER A 41 6.93 -2.92 -18.52
CA SER A 41 6.32 -1.70 -18.01
C SER A 41 7.31 -0.65 -17.55
N ASN A 42 8.58 -1.03 -17.37
CA ASN A 42 9.61 -0.21 -16.74
C ASN A 42 9.17 0.33 -15.36
N ALA A 43 8.38 -0.48 -14.62
CA ALA A 43 7.84 -0.09 -13.33
C ALA A 43 8.91 -0.20 -12.25
N ARG A 44 9.02 0.83 -11.42
CA ARG A 44 9.89 0.82 -10.25
C ARG A 44 9.36 -0.13 -9.19
N LEU A 45 10.23 -0.94 -8.59
CA LEU A 45 9.93 -1.90 -7.54
C LEU A 45 10.54 -1.47 -6.20
N ILE A 46 9.69 -1.16 -5.23
CA ILE A 46 10.09 -0.85 -3.86
C ILE A 46 9.60 -1.97 -2.95
N ILE A 47 10.51 -2.57 -2.20
CA ILE A 47 10.23 -3.64 -1.25
C ILE A 47 10.38 -3.11 0.16
N ILE A 48 9.34 -3.29 0.98
CA ILE A 48 9.32 -2.91 2.40
C ILE A 48 9.21 -4.19 3.20
N ASP A 49 10.31 -4.63 3.77
CA ASP A 49 10.40 -5.90 4.50
C ASP A 49 11.48 -5.83 5.58
N PRO A 50 11.29 -6.46 6.74
CA PRO A 50 12.32 -6.56 7.77
C PRO A 50 13.60 -7.23 7.29
N ARG A 51 13.48 -8.13 6.32
CA ARG A 51 14.59 -8.90 5.75
C ARG A 51 14.80 -8.58 4.28
N TYR A 52 16.04 -8.58 3.86
CA TYR A 52 16.39 -8.60 2.45
C TYR A 52 16.24 -10.03 1.91
N THR A 53 15.26 -10.25 1.06
CA THR A 53 14.81 -11.58 0.64
C THR A 53 15.07 -11.84 -0.84
N ASP A 54 14.97 -13.12 -1.25
CA ASP A 54 15.11 -13.50 -2.67
C ASP A 54 14.12 -12.83 -3.60
N THR A 55 13.02 -12.32 -3.08
CA THR A 55 12.06 -11.54 -3.88
C THR A 55 12.64 -10.23 -4.36
N GLY A 56 13.47 -9.61 -3.54
CA GLY A 56 14.15 -8.35 -3.85
C GLY A 56 15.50 -8.53 -4.49
N ALA A 57 16.27 -9.51 -4.02
CA ALA A 57 17.70 -9.64 -4.28
C ALA A 57 18.08 -9.45 -5.75
N GLY A 58 18.66 -8.29 -6.07
CA GLY A 58 19.10 -7.90 -7.41
C GLY A 58 17.97 -7.55 -8.39
N ARG A 59 16.74 -7.37 -7.90
CA ARG A 59 15.55 -7.05 -8.71
C ARG A 59 14.86 -5.76 -8.32
N GLU A 60 15.02 -5.35 -7.06
CA GLU A 60 14.40 -4.13 -6.54
C GLU A 60 15.15 -2.89 -7.02
N ASP A 61 14.42 -1.79 -7.11
CA ASP A 61 15.03 -0.45 -7.22
C ASP A 61 15.35 0.10 -5.83
N GLU A 62 14.63 -0.40 -4.81
CA GLU A 62 14.89 -0.02 -3.43
C GLU A 62 14.35 -1.07 -2.45
N TRP A 63 15.14 -1.35 -1.42
CA TRP A 63 14.70 -2.08 -0.24
C TRP A 63 14.67 -1.13 0.97
N ILE A 64 13.54 -1.09 1.65
CA ILE A 64 13.31 -0.29 2.85
C ILE A 64 13.15 -1.24 4.03
N PRO A 65 14.16 -1.38 4.90
CA PRO A 65 14.02 -2.18 6.11
C PRO A 65 13.04 -1.52 7.07
N ILE A 66 12.16 -2.34 7.64
CA ILE A 66 11.17 -1.90 8.63
C ILE A 66 11.22 -2.79 9.86
N ARG A 67 10.99 -2.24 11.05
CA ARG A 67 10.83 -3.07 12.25
C ARG A 67 9.58 -3.94 12.12
N PRO A 68 9.67 -5.26 12.43
CA PRO A 68 8.53 -6.17 12.33
C PRO A 68 7.30 -5.68 13.09
N GLY A 69 6.13 -5.79 12.44
CA GLY A 69 4.84 -5.45 13.06
C GLY A 69 4.55 -3.95 13.17
N THR A 70 5.31 -3.09 12.50
CA THR A 70 5.13 -1.62 12.54
C THR A 70 4.58 -1.02 11.24
N ASP A 71 4.15 -1.85 10.32
CA ASP A 71 3.63 -1.44 8.99
C ASP A 71 2.49 -0.43 9.09
N ALA A 72 1.58 -0.62 10.06
CA ALA A 72 0.45 0.30 10.27
C ALA A 72 0.91 1.73 10.63
N ALA A 73 2.02 1.87 11.37
CA ALA A 73 2.59 3.17 11.69
C ALA A 73 3.17 3.84 10.45
N LEU A 74 3.89 3.09 9.61
CA LEU A 74 4.37 3.59 8.32
C LEU A 74 3.23 4.07 7.45
N VAL A 75 2.22 3.22 7.23
CA VAL A 75 1.06 3.55 6.39
C VAL A 75 0.31 4.78 6.90
N SER A 76 0.13 4.89 8.21
CA SER A 76 -0.54 6.05 8.80
C SER A 76 0.24 7.34 8.56
N ALA A 77 1.56 7.30 8.60
CA ALA A 77 2.39 8.47 8.32
C ALA A 77 2.44 8.81 6.82
N LEU A 78 2.43 7.80 5.94
CA LEU A 78 2.28 8.02 4.50
C LEU A 78 0.94 8.73 4.21
N ALA A 79 -0.14 8.26 4.84
CA ALA A 79 -1.46 8.88 4.74
C ALA A 79 -1.47 10.32 5.28
N TRP A 80 -0.77 10.56 6.40
CA TRP A 80 -0.64 11.91 6.96
C TRP A 80 -0.02 12.88 5.95
N VAL A 81 1.07 12.49 5.30
CA VAL A 81 1.70 13.30 4.25
C VAL A 81 0.76 13.52 3.08
N MET A 82 0.11 12.46 2.59
CA MET A 82 -0.82 12.56 1.46
C MET A 82 -1.99 13.51 1.75
N ILE A 83 -2.51 13.48 2.98
CA ILE A 83 -3.63 14.35 3.40
C ILE A 83 -3.17 15.80 3.58
N THR A 84 -2.02 16.02 4.23
CA THR A 84 -1.54 17.37 4.55
C THR A 84 -0.95 18.11 3.35
N GLU A 85 -0.47 17.38 2.35
CA GLU A 85 0.06 17.95 1.10
C GLU A 85 -0.95 17.91 -0.06
N ASP A 86 -2.22 17.57 0.23
CA ASP A 86 -3.32 17.51 -0.76
C ASP A 86 -3.01 16.57 -1.96
N LEU A 87 -2.41 15.42 -1.65
CA LEU A 87 -2.00 14.41 -2.63
C LEU A 87 -3.03 13.29 -2.80
N VAL A 88 -4.18 13.37 -2.14
CA VAL A 88 -5.26 12.38 -2.21
C VAL A 88 -6.14 12.60 -3.44
N ASP A 89 -6.77 11.53 -3.93
CA ASP A 89 -7.79 11.61 -4.97
C ASP A 89 -9.15 11.90 -4.32
N GLN A 90 -9.39 13.17 -3.95
CA GLN A 90 -10.62 13.59 -3.27
C GLN A 90 -11.90 13.23 -4.05
N PRO A 91 -11.97 13.40 -5.39
CA PRO A 91 -13.16 12.96 -6.15
C PRO A 91 -13.44 11.47 -6.04
N PHE A 92 -12.41 10.62 -6.01
CA PHE A 92 -12.57 9.20 -5.79
C PHE A 92 -13.08 8.90 -4.37
N LEU A 93 -12.52 9.56 -3.36
CA LEU A 93 -12.90 9.40 -1.95
C LEU A 93 -14.35 9.84 -1.71
N ASP A 94 -14.74 10.99 -2.24
CA ASP A 94 -16.12 11.52 -2.12
C ASP A 94 -17.15 10.58 -2.75
N LYS A 95 -16.78 9.89 -3.81
CA LYS A 95 -17.71 9.06 -4.58
C LYS A 95 -17.81 7.62 -4.07
N TYR A 96 -16.70 7.05 -3.61
CA TYR A 96 -16.61 5.61 -3.37
C TYR A 96 -16.30 5.23 -1.92
N CYS A 97 -15.99 6.18 -1.05
CA CYS A 97 -15.61 5.89 0.32
C CYS A 97 -16.64 6.38 1.33
N VAL A 98 -16.81 5.59 2.39
CA VAL A 98 -17.62 5.94 3.55
C VAL A 98 -16.69 6.10 4.75
N GLY A 99 -16.82 7.22 5.48
CA GLY A 99 -16.04 7.48 6.69
C GLY A 99 -14.59 7.93 6.44
N TYR A 100 -14.29 8.50 5.27
CA TYR A 100 -12.99 9.10 5.01
C TYR A 100 -12.84 10.46 5.72
N ASP A 101 -13.81 11.33 5.57
CA ASP A 101 -13.87 12.69 6.15
C ASP A 101 -15.29 13.05 6.62
N GLU A 102 -15.49 14.31 6.96
CA GLU A 102 -16.77 14.82 7.47
C GLU A 102 -17.91 14.65 6.48
N LYS A 103 -17.63 14.73 5.16
CA LYS A 103 -18.66 14.64 4.11
C LYS A 103 -19.11 13.20 3.89
N THR A 104 -18.19 12.24 4.09
CA THR A 104 -18.44 10.83 3.86
C THR A 104 -18.80 10.07 5.13
N LEU A 105 -18.87 10.77 6.26
CA LEU A 105 -19.20 10.18 7.56
C LEU A 105 -20.69 9.79 7.63
N PRO A 106 -21.03 8.55 8.04
CA PRO A 106 -22.42 8.14 8.19
C PRO A 106 -23.17 8.97 9.24
N GLU A 107 -24.47 9.16 9.03
CA GLU A 107 -25.35 9.81 10.00
C GLU A 107 -25.30 9.09 11.35
N GLY A 108 -25.24 9.87 12.43
CA GLY A 108 -25.16 9.35 13.80
C GLY A 108 -23.75 8.89 14.24
N ALA A 109 -22.75 8.94 13.37
CA ALA A 109 -21.38 8.68 13.78
C ALA A 109 -20.80 9.87 14.58
N PRO A 110 -19.81 9.62 15.48
CA PRO A 110 -19.11 10.70 16.17
C PRO A 110 -18.46 11.69 15.19
N ALA A 111 -18.51 12.99 15.46
CA ALA A 111 -18.04 14.04 14.55
C ALA A 111 -16.60 13.82 14.03
N ASN A 112 -15.69 13.33 14.87
CA ASN A 112 -14.30 13.02 14.49
C ASN A 112 -14.06 11.51 14.32
N GLY A 113 -15.11 10.73 14.00
CA GLY A 113 -15.08 9.28 13.85
C GLY A 113 -14.60 8.81 12.47
N HIS A 114 -14.03 9.69 11.66
CA HIS A 114 -13.58 9.40 10.30
C HIS A 114 -12.05 9.26 10.19
N TYR A 115 -11.61 8.63 9.10
CA TYR A 115 -10.21 8.28 8.88
C TYR A 115 -9.27 9.49 8.90
N LYS A 116 -9.63 10.58 8.23
CA LYS A 116 -8.84 11.81 8.17
C LYS A 116 -8.61 12.41 9.58
N ALA A 117 -9.64 12.43 10.42
CA ALA A 117 -9.51 12.90 11.81
C ALA A 117 -8.54 12.00 12.61
N TYR A 118 -8.63 10.67 12.45
CA TYR A 118 -7.71 9.74 13.10
C TYR A 118 -6.26 10.00 12.69
N ILE A 119 -5.99 10.16 11.40
CA ILE A 119 -4.63 10.41 10.88
C ILE A 119 -4.08 11.76 11.36
N LEU A 120 -4.91 12.80 11.39
CA LEU A 120 -4.50 14.15 11.81
C LEU A 120 -4.41 14.34 13.33
N GLY A 121 -4.73 13.31 14.13
CA GLY A 121 -4.72 13.40 15.60
C GLY A 121 -5.93 14.12 16.18
N GLN A 122 -7.00 14.27 15.43
CA GLN A 122 -8.28 14.82 15.87
C GLN A 122 -9.26 13.74 16.35
N GLY A 123 -8.87 12.47 16.17
CA GLY A 123 -9.63 11.32 16.62
C GLY A 123 -9.48 11.05 18.12
N LYS A 124 -10.04 9.92 18.58
CA LYS A 124 -10.13 9.55 20.01
C LYS A 124 -8.76 9.47 20.71
N ASP A 125 -7.71 9.08 20.02
CA ASP A 125 -6.36 8.93 20.61
C ASP A 125 -5.56 10.23 20.70
N GLY A 126 -6.00 11.30 20.02
CA GLY A 126 -5.37 12.62 20.06
C GLY A 126 -3.95 12.66 19.47
N ILE A 127 -3.51 11.61 18.77
CA ILE A 127 -2.14 11.47 18.28
C ILE A 127 -2.09 11.67 16.76
N ALA A 128 -1.44 12.74 16.29
CA ALA A 128 -1.17 12.92 14.87
C ALA A 128 -0.14 11.89 14.38
N LYS A 129 -0.44 11.23 13.28
CA LYS A 129 0.39 10.15 12.71
C LYS A 129 1.50 10.72 11.81
N THR A 130 2.30 11.62 12.36
CA THR A 130 3.34 12.33 11.61
C THR A 130 4.47 11.41 11.16
N PRO A 131 5.24 11.79 10.10
CA PRO A 131 6.43 11.05 9.71
C PRO A 131 7.49 10.90 10.83
N ASP A 132 7.64 11.89 11.69
CA ASP A 132 8.54 11.84 12.83
C ASP A 132 8.09 10.80 13.87
N TRP A 133 6.78 10.81 14.21
CA TRP A 133 6.18 9.78 15.07
C TRP A 133 6.41 8.38 14.51
N ALA A 134 6.19 8.17 13.22
CA ALA A 134 6.38 6.87 12.59
C ALA A 134 7.85 6.47 12.50
N ALA A 135 8.77 7.40 12.30
CA ALA A 135 10.21 7.12 12.23
C ALA A 135 10.72 6.49 13.53
N THR A 136 10.25 6.96 14.68
CA THR A 136 10.62 6.39 15.99
C THR A 136 10.14 4.94 16.16
N ILE A 137 8.99 4.60 15.59
CA ILE A 137 8.35 3.28 15.67
C ILE A 137 8.98 2.32 14.65
N THR A 138 9.04 2.74 13.38
CA THR A 138 9.40 1.87 12.25
C THR A 138 10.89 1.71 12.04
N GLY A 139 11.68 2.69 12.47
CA GLY A 139 13.10 2.80 12.17
C GLY A 139 13.41 3.38 10.79
N ILE A 140 12.39 3.74 10.01
CA ILE A 140 12.56 4.37 8.70
C ILE A 140 12.76 5.87 8.89
N PRO A 141 13.79 6.50 8.28
CA PRO A 141 14.00 7.94 8.43
C PRO A 141 12.79 8.77 7.99
N GLN A 142 12.45 9.81 8.75
CA GLN A 142 11.33 10.73 8.44
C GLN A 142 11.35 11.23 7.00
N ALA A 143 12.50 11.68 6.51
CA ALA A 143 12.65 12.18 5.15
C ALA A 143 12.26 11.12 4.10
N ARG A 144 12.61 9.84 4.35
CA ARG A 144 12.24 8.75 3.43
C ARG A 144 10.75 8.46 3.45
N ILE A 145 10.10 8.54 4.62
CA ILE A 145 8.64 8.39 4.74
C ILE A 145 7.93 9.46 3.90
N VAL A 146 8.34 10.73 4.03
CA VAL A 146 7.78 11.84 3.25
C VAL A 146 7.98 11.62 1.75
N GLN A 147 9.19 11.26 1.34
CA GLN A 147 9.50 11.00 -0.06
C GLN A 147 8.68 9.83 -0.62
N LEU A 148 8.57 8.72 0.12
CA LEU A 148 7.79 7.55 -0.27
C LEU A 148 6.30 7.88 -0.47
N ALA A 149 5.73 8.69 0.42
CA ALA A 149 4.33 9.13 0.29
C ALA A 149 4.10 9.89 -1.03
N ARG A 150 5.00 10.82 -1.36
CA ARG A 150 4.94 11.59 -2.60
C ARG A 150 5.14 10.70 -3.84
N GLU A 151 6.06 9.74 -3.78
CA GLU A 151 6.30 8.76 -4.84
C GLU A 151 5.06 7.90 -5.11
N ILE A 152 4.42 7.37 -4.07
CA ILE A 152 3.19 6.58 -4.20
C ILE A 152 2.05 7.45 -4.77
N ALA A 153 1.87 8.65 -4.27
CA ALA A 153 0.79 9.53 -4.69
C ALA A 153 0.94 10.02 -6.14
N SER A 154 2.17 10.23 -6.60
CA SER A 154 2.46 10.66 -7.98
C SER A 154 2.43 9.52 -9.00
N ALA A 155 2.57 8.27 -8.55
CA ALA A 155 2.54 7.12 -9.45
C ALA A 155 1.12 6.81 -9.94
N LYS A 156 0.92 6.82 -11.25
CA LYS A 156 -0.35 6.50 -11.91
C LYS A 156 -0.12 5.52 -13.05
N PRO A 157 -0.41 4.23 -12.87
CA PRO A 157 -0.90 3.59 -11.65
C PRO A 157 0.20 3.28 -10.62
N ALA A 158 -0.19 3.23 -9.35
CA ALA A 158 0.57 2.59 -8.29
C ALA A 158 -0.10 1.24 -7.94
N TYR A 159 0.69 0.17 -7.90
CA TYR A 159 0.24 -1.13 -7.42
C TYR A 159 0.83 -1.39 -6.04
N ILE A 160 -0.01 -1.65 -5.06
CA ILE A 160 0.37 -1.89 -3.68
C ILE A 160 -0.04 -3.32 -3.31
N SER A 161 0.92 -4.15 -2.98
CA SER A 161 0.70 -5.53 -2.57
C SER A 161 1.21 -5.76 -1.16
N GLN A 162 0.58 -6.66 -0.45
CA GLN A 162 1.02 -7.16 0.84
C GLN A 162 0.91 -8.67 0.89
N GLY A 163 1.88 -9.30 1.55
CA GLY A 163 1.80 -10.70 1.89
C GLY A 163 1.03 -10.95 3.19
N TRP A 164 1.07 -12.17 3.66
CA TRP A 164 0.43 -12.54 4.91
C TRP A 164 1.24 -12.15 6.17
N GLY A 165 2.50 -11.75 6.00
CA GLY A 165 3.37 -11.33 7.10
C GLY A 165 2.71 -10.27 7.99
N PRO A 166 2.30 -9.11 7.44
CA PRO A 166 1.66 -8.05 8.22
C PRO A 166 0.36 -8.49 8.90
N GLN A 167 -0.40 -9.39 8.26
CA GLN A 167 -1.67 -9.89 8.80
C GLN A 167 -1.48 -10.93 9.92
N ARG A 168 -0.36 -11.65 9.96
CA ARG A 168 -0.13 -12.75 10.89
C ARG A 168 0.48 -12.34 12.24
N HIS A 169 0.08 -11.18 12.73
CA HIS A 169 0.40 -10.63 14.04
C HIS A 169 -0.87 -10.35 14.83
N ALA A 170 -0.74 -10.09 16.12
CA ALA A 170 -1.85 -9.58 16.92
C ALA A 170 -2.42 -8.30 16.27
N ASN A 171 -3.73 -8.27 16.03
CA ASN A 171 -4.43 -7.21 15.31
C ASN A 171 -3.95 -7.00 13.84
N GLY A 172 -3.39 -8.03 13.23
CA GLY A 172 -2.83 -7.95 11.87
C GLY A 172 -3.87 -7.66 10.79
N GLU A 173 -5.15 -7.98 11.02
CA GLU A 173 -6.26 -7.58 10.15
C GLU A 173 -6.39 -6.06 10.03
N LEU A 174 -6.08 -5.31 11.09
CA LEU A 174 -6.05 -3.84 11.06
C LEU A 174 -4.88 -3.32 10.22
N VAL A 175 -3.74 -4.00 10.26
CA VAL A 175 -2.57 -3.68 9.45
C VAL A 175 -2.89 -3.86 7.96
N SER A 176 -3.49 -4.99 7.60
CA SER A 176 -3.90 -5.25 6.21
C SER A 176 -4.89 -4.22 5.68
N ARG A 177 -5.86 -3.83 6.50
CA ARG A 177 -6.79 -2.75 6.15
C ARG A 177 -6.09 -1.41 5.98
N ALA A 178 -5.13 -1.09 6.85
CA ALA A 178 -4.34 0.13 6.76
C ALA A 178 -3.55 0.18 5.43
N ILE A 179 -2.88 -0.89 5.04
CA ILE A 179 -2.11 -0.95 3.79
C ILE A 179 -3.02 -0.70 2.57
N SER A 180 -4.22 -1.26 2.56
CA SER A 180 -5.20 -1.05 1.49
C SER A 180 -5.59 0.42 1.32
N MET A 181 -5.53 1.22 2.38
CA MET A 181 -5.84 2.65 2.33
C MET A 181 -4.91 3.44 1.41
N LEU A 182 -3.67 3.01 1.21
CA LEU A 182 -2.75 3.71 0.30
C LEU A 182 -3.26 3.73 -1.15
N ALA A 183 -3.79 2.61 -1.62
CA ALA A 183 -4.39 2.53 -2.96
C ALA A 183 -5.71 3.33 -3.03
N ILE A 184 -6.50 3.32 -1.96
CA ILE A 184 -7.77 4.04 -1.87
C ILE A 184 -7.53 5.56 -1.87
N LEU A 185 -6.63 6.05 -1.02
CA LEU A 185 -6.31 7.48 -0.93
C LEU A 185 -5.85 8.07 -2.26
N THR A 186 -5.17 7.27 -3.06
CA THR A 186 -4.58 7.72 -4.34
C THR A 186 -5.42 7.38 -5.57
N GLY A 187 -6.64 6.82 -5.39
CA GLY A 187 -7.52 6.45 -6.51
C GLY A 187 -6.98 5.31 -7.38
N ASN A 188 -6.07 4.48 -6.83
CA ASN A 188 -5.46 3.36 -7.55
C ASN A 188 -6.24 2.04 -7.38
N VAL A 189 -7.55 2.11 -7.24
CA VAL A 189 -8.45 0.95 -7.12
C VAL A 189 -9.33 0.86 -8.34
N GLY A 190 -9.41 -0.33 -8.95
CA GLY A 190 -10.26 -0.57 -10.11
C GLY A 190 -9.76 0.03 -11.43
N ILE A 191 -8.51 0.48 -11.47
CA ILE A 191 -7.86 0.96 -12.69
C ILE A 191 -6.83 -0.06 -13.19
N ASN A 192 -6.56 -0.06 -14.49
CA ASN A 192 -5.57 -0.98 -15.08
C ASN A 192 -4.16 -0.68 -14.54
N GLY A 193 -3.51 -1.69 -14.00
CA GLY A 193 -2.19 -1.58 -13.36
C GLY A 193 -2.21 -1.09 -11.91
N GLY A 194 -3.37 -0.75 -11.37
CA GLY A 194 -3.61 -0.47 -9.96
C GLY A 194 -4.11 -1.70 -9.20
N ASN A 195 -4.76 -1.47 -8.05
CA ASN A 195 -5.27 -2.53 -7.19
C ASN A 195 -6.68 -2.96 -7.60
N THR A 196 -6.91 -4.28 -7.60
CA THR A 196 -8.21 -4.88 -7.96
C THR A 196 -9.02 -5.31 -6.74
N GLY A 197 -8.44 -5.28 -5.55
CA GLY A 197 -9.01 -5.89 -4.35
C GLY A 197 -8.89 -7.43 -4.33
N ALA A 198 -8.24 -8.02 -5.33
CA ALA A 198 -8.01 -9.46 -5.36
C ALA A 198 -7.10 -9.87 -4.19
N ARG A 199 -7.48 -10.96 -3.53
CA ARG A 199 -6.69 -11.56 -2.47
C ARG A 199 -5.62 -12.45 -3.08
N GLU A 200 -4.39 -12.31 -2.60
CA GLU A 200 -3.31 -13.24 -2.92
C GLU A 200 -3.65 -14.67 -2.46
N GLY A 201 -3.24 -15.66 -3.25
CA GLY A 201 -3.41 -17.07 -2.90
C GLY A 201 -4.84 -17.59 -2.90
N SER A 202 -5.80 -16.88 -3.48
CA SER A 202 -7.17 -17.35 -3.64
C SER A 202 -7.35 -18.15 -4.94
N TYR A 203 -6.51 -19.16 -5.12
CA TYR A 203 -6.75 -20.13 -6.20
C TYR A 203 -7.72 -21.19 -5.70
N SER A 204 -8.89 -21.16 -6.24
CA SER A 204 -9.80 -22.29 -6.21
C SER A 204 -9.26 -23.33 -7.19
N LEU A 205 -8.45 -24.25 -6.71
CA LEU A 205 -8.23 -25.49 -7.46
C LEU A 205 -9.55 -26.27 -7.42
N PRO A 206 -10.16 -26.60 -8.57
CA PRO A 206 -11.31 -27.46 -8.58
C PRO A 206 -10.82 -28.88 -8.23
N PHE A 207 -10.77 -29.16 -6.94
CA PHE A 207 -10.69 -30.56 -6.53
C PHE A 207 -12.07 -31.17 -6.77
N GLU A 208 -12.12 -32.19 -7.63
CA GLU A 208 -13.29 -33.06 -7.65
C GLU A 208 -13.49 -33.63 -6.24
N ARG A 209 -14.72 -33.52 -5.75
CA ARG A 209 -15.06 -34.14 -4.48
C ARG A 209 -14.76 -35.62 -4.59
N MET A 210 -13.96 -36.17 -3.69
CA MET A 210 -13.78 -37.60 -3.61
C MET A 210 -15.18 -38.24 -3.48
N PRO A 211 -15.51 -39.27 -4.26
CA PRO A 211 -16.75 -40.00 -4.09
C PRO A 211 -16.81 -40.54 -2.68
N THR A 212 -17.88 -40.20 -1.97
CA THR A 212 -18.21 -40.76 -0.64
C THR A 212 -18.72 -42.14 -0.75
#